data_27f2fd3ba0c0fa8e9f70c89f8936590f
#
_entry.id   27f2fd3ba0c0fa8e9f70c89f8936590f
#
_cell.length_a   1.000
_cell.length_b   1.000
_cell.length_c   1.000
_cell.angle_alpha   90.00
_cell.angle_beta   90.00
_cell.angle_gamma   90.00
#
_symmetry.space_group_name_H-M   'P 1'
#
loop_
_entity.id
_entity.type
_entity.pdbx_description
1 polymer ?
#
loop_
_entity_poly.entity_id
_entity_poly.type
_entity_poly.pdbx_seq_one_letter_code
_entity_poly.pdbx_strand_id
1 'polypeptide(L)'
;MLETGRKMKALGLLSGGLDSTLAVKLMLERGIEVEALNFVTPFCLCRKGGCGAAEAAKTFNIPLKMVSAGTDYLRIIRKPKYGYGKNMNPCVDCRIFMLKKAKKHAQLIKAEFIFTGEVLGQRPMSQHRGALDLIERKAGLKERLFALYPVDFCQKLRQKRKGSWTNRSYWTLLGAREKDNLS
;
A
#
# COMPACT_ATOMS: atom_id res chain seq x y z
N MET A 1 -33.97 12.85 2.43
CA MET A 1 -33.50 11.59 1.79
C MET A 1 -32.00 11.59 1.86
N LEU A 2 -31.44 10.77 2.75
CA LEU A 2 -30.00 10.64 2.91
C LEU A 2 -29.49 9.80 1.72
N GLU A 3 -28.68 10.41 0.86
CA GLU A 3 -27.96 9.69 -0.19
C GLU A 3 -27.19 8.52 0.45
N THR A 4 -27.49 7.32 0.01
CA THR A 4 -26.78 6.09 0.36
C THR A 4 -25.35 6.22 -0.15
N GLY A 5 -24.48 6.83 0.66
CA GLY A 5 -23.08 7.04 0.33
C GLY A 5 -22.38 5.70 0.16
N ARG A 6 -22.17 5.30 -1.10
CA ARG A 6 -21.36 4.12 -1.45
C ARG A 6 -20.03 4.20 -0.71
N LYS A 7 -19.78 3.24 0.17
CA LYS A 7 -18.48 3.13 0.87
C LYS A 7 -17.38 2.96 -0.17
N MET A 8 -16.34 3.79 -0.07
CA MET A 8 -15.16 3.69 -0.92
C MET A 8 -14.43 2.38 -0.60
N LYS A 9 -14.08 1.60 -1.63
CA LYS A 9 -13.34 0.34 -1.49
C LYS A 9 -11.89 0.51 -1.91
N ALA A 10 -10.96 -0.04 -1.11
CA ALA A 10 -9.53 0.02 -1.38
C ALA A 10 -8.87 -1.35 -1.25
N LEU A 11 -7.80 -1.57 -2.02
CA LEU A 11 -6.93 -2.75 -1.90
C LEU A 11 -5.66 -2.38 -1.15
N GLY A 12 -5.43 -3.01 0.01
CA GLY A 12 -4.24 -2.82 0.83
C GLY A 12 -3.18 -3.88 0.56
N LEU A 13 -1.91 -3.50 0.30
CA LEU A 13 -0.81 -4.45 0.30
C LEU A 13 -0.36 -4.71 1.74
N LEU A 14 -0.71 -5.88 2.27
CA LEU A 14 -0.48 -6.26 3.66
C LEU A 14 0.64 -7.30 3.76
N SER A 15 1.79 -6.89 4.29
CA SER A 15 2.93 -7.79 4.53
C SER A 15 2.91 -8.44 5.93
N GLY A 16 2.09 -7.94 6.84
CA GLY A 16 2.09 -8.31 8.26
C GLY A 16 3.12 -7.56 9.10
N GLY A 17 3.92 -6.66 8.50
CA GLY A 17 4.77 -5.72 9.23
C GLY A 17 3.96 -4.54 9.77
N LEU A 18 4.54 -3.85 10.78
CA LEU A 18 3.89 -2.75 11.51
C LEU A 18 3.30 -1.69 10.56
N ASP A 19 4.09 -1.18 9.62
CA ASP A 19 3.67 -0.09 8.72
C ASP A 19 2.47 -0.47 7.86
N SER A 20 2.47 -1.70 7.29
CA SER A 20 1.36 -2.17 6.47
C SER A 20 0.09 -2.43 7.29
N THR A 21 0.25 -2.88 8.54
CA THR A 21 -0.84 -3.11 9.47
C THR A 21 -1.46 -1.79 9.94
N LEU A 22 -0.61 -0.81 10.25
CA LEU A 22 -1.05 0.54 10.59
C LEU A 22 -1.78 1.22 9.43
N ALA A 23 -1.28 1.01 8.19
CA ALA A 23 -1.94 1.51 6.99
C ALA A 23 -3.38 1.01 6.87
N VAL A 24 -3.59 -0.28 7.07
CA VAL A 24 -4.94 -0.89 7.05
C VAL A 24 -5.81 -0.27 8.13
N LYS A 25 -5.31 -0.17 9.37
CA LYS A 25 -6.05 0.44 10.48
C LYS A 25 -6.51 1.86 10.15
N LEU A 26 -5.61 2.70 9.64
CA LEU A 26 -5.92 4.07 9.25
C LEU A 26 -7.01 4.16 8.17
N MET A 27 -7.05 3.22 7.21
CA MET A 27 -8.10 3.18 6.19
C MET A 27 -9.45 2.81 6.78
N LEU A 28 -9.48 1.80 7.65
CA LEU A 28 -10.71 1.35 8.32
C LEU A 28 -11.29 2.43 9.21
N GLU A 29 -10.48 3.13 9.99
CA GLU A 29 -10.90 4.26 10.84
C GLU A 29 -11.54 5.41 10.03
N ARG A 30 -11.21 5.49 8.74
CA ARG A 30 -11.82 6.45 7.81
C ARG A 30 -13.07 5.94 7.10
N GLY A 31 -13.59 4.79 7.52
CA GLY A 31 -14.78 4.18 6.94
C GLY A 31 -14.57 3.64 5.52
N ILE A 32 -13.31 3.41 5.10
CA ILE A 32 -13.00 2.80 3.81
C ILE A 32 -13.12 1.29 3.95
N GLU A 33 -13.81 0.65 3.01
CA GLU A 33 -13.85 -0.80 2.91
C GLU A 33 -12.49 -1.30 2.40
N VAL A 34 -11.83 -2.16 3.16
CA VAL A 34 -10.50 -2.66 2.83
C VAL A 34 -10.55 -4.15 2.51
N GLU A 35 -9.96 -4.53 1.39
CA GLU A 35 -9.53 -5.90 1.11
C GLU A 35 -8.00 -5.92 1.08
N ALA A 36 -7.40 -6.92 1.72
CA ALA A 36 -5.96 -7.07 1.81
C ALA A 36 -5.42 -8.04 0.77
N LEU A 37 -4.24 -7.73 0.22
CA LEU A 37 -3.47 -8.58 -0.67
C LEU A 37 -2.09 -8.85 -0.08
N ASN A 38 -1.74 -10.12 0.08
CA ASN A 38 -0.41 -10.55 0.49
C ASN A 38 0.28 -11.34 -0.63
N PHE A 39 1.57 -11.08 -0.83
CA PHE A 39 2.40 -11.82 -1.78
C PHE A 39 3.27 -12.84 -1.06
N VAL A 40 3.08 -14.11 -1.40
CA VAL A 40 3.91 -15.22 -0.92
C VAL A 40 5.01 -15.47 -1.95
N THR A 41 6.25 -15.19 -1.58
CA THR A 41 7.42 -15.46 -2.41
C THR A 41 8.03 -16.81 -2.02
N PRO A 42 8.88 -17.43 -2.87
CA PRO A 42 9.63 -18.64 -2.52
C PRO A 42 10.52 -18.48 -1.27
N PHE A 43 10.85 -17.24 -0.90
CA PHE A 43 11.68 -16.89 0.26
C PHE A 43 10.86 -16.49 1.50
N CYS A 44 9.55 -16.68 1.46
CA CYS A 44 8.70 -16.36 2.61
C CYS A 44 8.95 -17.33 3.76
N LEU A 45 9.31 -16.80 4.93
CA LEU A 45 9.55 -17.55 6.15
C LEU A 45 8.27 -17.86 6.95
N CYS A 46 7.11 -17.53 6.43
CA CYS A 46 5.83 -17.68 7.12
C CYS A 46 5.46 -19.12 7.49
N ARG A 47 6.19 -20.12 6.99
CA ARG A 47 5.90 -21.54 7.23
C ARG A 47 6.13 -22.00 8.67
N LYS A 48 6.96 -21.30 9.46
CA LYS A 48 7.40 -21.74 10.79
C LYS A 48 6.74 -21.04 11.98
N GLY A 49 6.01 -19.93 11.76
CA GLY A 49 5.51 -19.11 12.87
C GLY A 49 4.18 -18.39 12.58
N GLY A 50 3.44 -18.83 11.57
CA GLY A 50 2.23 -18.11 11.15
C GLY A 50 2.53 -17.02 10.11
N CYS A 51 1.47 -16.49 9.50
CA CYS A 51 1.55 -15.40 8.53
C CYS A 51 1.06 -14.11 9.18
N GLY A 52 1.95 -13.18 9.50
CA GLY A 52 1.57 -11.91 10.12
C GLY A 52 0.51 -11.13 9.33
N ALA A 53 0.45 -11.30 8.00
CA ALA A 53 -0.61 -10.73 7.20
C ALA A 53 -1.97 -11.41 7.47
N ALA A 54 -1.99 -12.72 7.71
CA ALA A 54 -3.21 -13.44 8.04
C ALA A 54 -3.71 -13.06 9.44
N GLU A 55 -2.80 -12.93 10.41
CA GLU A 55 -3.13 -12.49 11.77
C GLU A 55 -3.70 -11.07 11.77
N ALA A 56 -3.06 -10.15 11.06
CA ALA A 56 -3.54 -8.77 10.94
C ALA A 56 -4.91 -8.71 10.26
N ALA A 57 -5.10 -9.46 9.17
CA ALA A 57 -6.39 -9.51 8.47
C ALA A 57 -7.50 -10.07 9.37
N LYS A 58 -7.21 -11.11 10.17
CA LYS A 58 -8.13 -11.67 11.17
C LYS A 58 -8.47 -10.65 12.25
N THR A 59 -7.47 -9.94 12.78
CA THR A 59 -7.66 -8.92 13.82
C THR A 59 -8.57 -7.78 13.36
N PHE A 60 -8.45 -7.36 12.10
CA PHE A 60 -9.27 -6.30 11.51
C PHE A 60 -10.56 -6.81 10.86
N ASN A 61 -10.81 -8.11 10.88
CA ASN A 61 -11.96 -8.74 10.22
C ASN A 61 -12.12 -8.30 8.75
N ILE A 62 -11.02 -8.33 7.99
CA ILE A 62 -11.00 -7.95 6.56
C ILE A 62 -10.66 -9.15 5.68
N PRO A 63 -11.19 -9.21 4.44
CA PRO A 63 -10.81 -10.22 3.47
C PRO A 63 -9.32 -10.15 3.14
N LEU A 64 -8.66 -11.31 3.07
CA LEU A 64 -7.26 -11.43 2.67
C LEU A 64 -7.13 -12.37 1.47
N LYS A 65 -6.56 -11.85 0.38
CA LYS A 65 -6.13 -12.65 -0.76
C LYS A 65 -4.63 -12.89 -0.70
N MET A 66 -4.24 -14.16 -0.69
CA MET A 66 -2.83 -14.55 -0.82
C MET A 66 -2.51 -14.87 -2.28
N VAL A 67 -1.43 -14.30 -2.81
CA VAL A 67 -0.98 -14.47 -4.20
C VAL A 67 0.43 -15.01 -4.21
N SER A 68 0.62 -16.20 -4.78
CA SER A 68 1.96 -16.73 -5.02
C SER A 68 2.67 -15.92 -6.11
N ALA A 69 3.89 -15.52 -5.83
CA ALA A 69 4.73 -14.84 -6.79
C ALA A 69 5.24 -15.77 -7.90
N GLY A 70 5.36 -17.07 -7.61
CA GLY A 70 5.66 -18.11 -8.58
C GLY A 70 7.03 -17.97 -9.26
N THR A 71 7.18 -18.67 -10.39
CA THR A 71 8.42 -18.69 -11.19
C THR A 71 8.75 -17.36 -11.86
N ASP A 72 7.73 -16.54 -12.16
CA ASP A 72 7.94 -15.19 -12.73
C ASP A 72 8.77 -14.32 -11.79
N TYR A 73 8.60 -14.48 -10.50
CA TYR A 73 9.38 -13.75 -9.50
C TYR A 73 10.86 -14.19 -9.50
N LEU A 74 11.13 -15.49 -9.70
CA LEU A 74 12.50 -16.00 -9.80
C LEU A 74 13.22 -15.44 -11.02
N ARG A 75 12.52 -15.23 -12.15
CA ARG A 75 13.09 -14.57 -13.33
C ARG A 75 13.53 -13.14 -13.04
N ILE A 76 12.72 -12.40 -12.27
CA ILE A 76 13.04 -11.03 -11.84
C ILE A 76 14.28 -11.01 -10.96
N ILE A 77 14.39 -11.95 -10.03
CA ILE A 77 15.56 -12.06 -9.13
C ILE A 77 16.82 -12.37 -9.92
N ARG A 78 16.72 -13.27 -10.92
CA ARG A 78 17.88 -13.67 -11.72
C ARG A 78 18.42 -12.55 -12.62
N LYS A 79 17.56 -11.71 -13.17
CA LYS A 79 17.94 -10.61 -14.09
C LYS A 79 17.02 -9.41 -13.90
N PRO A 80 17.22 -8.61 -12.86
CA PRO A 80 16.40 -7.43 -12.65
C PRO A 80 16.76 -6.34 -13.65
N LYS A 81 15.76 -5.64 -14.16
CA LYS A 81 15.92 -4.57 -15.14
C LYS A 81 16.54 -3.30 -14.52
N TYR A 82 16.23 -3.05 -13.26
CA TYR A 82 16.68 -1.85 -12.53
C TYR A 82 17.81 -2.16 -11.55
N GLY A 83 18.44 -3.32 -11.71
CA GLY A 83 19.56 -3.73 -10.88
C GLY A 83 19.18 -4.20 -9.48
N TYR A 84 20.20 -4.50 -8.71
CA TYR A 84 20.06 -4.96 -7.33
C TYR A 84 20.34 -3.83 -6.35
N GLY A 85 19.60 -3.81 -5.27
CA GLY A 85 19.89 -2.99 -4.11
C GLY A 85 20.73 -3.72 -3.07
N LYS A 86 20.68 -3.23 -1.84
CA LYS A 86 21.38 -3.86 -0.71
C LYS A 86 21.00 -5.35 -0.60
N ASN A 87 21.99 -6.20 -0.37
CA ASN A 87 21.84 -7.66 -0.28
C ASN A 87 21.22 -8.30 -1.54
N MET A 88 21.58 -7.80 -2.72
CA MET A 88 21.10 -8.32 -4.01
C MET A 88 19.57 -8.36 -4.15
N ASN A 89 18.86 -7.47 -3.49
CA ASN A 89 17.41 -7.39 -3.60
C ASN A 89 16.99 -6.57 -4.82
N PRO A 90 16.17 -7.10 -5.75
CA PRO A 90 15.65 -6.37 -6.91
C PRO A 90 14.43 -5.52 -6.52
N CYS A 91 14.62 -4.58 -5.57
CA CYS A 91 13.53 -3.87 -4.91
C CYS A 91 12.57 -3.18 -5.88
N VAL A 92 13.09 -2.50 -6.91
CA VAL A 92 12.26 -1.77 -7.89
C VAL A 92 11.45 -2.72 -8.75
N ASP A 93 12.11 -3.73 -9.33
CA ASP A 93 11.46 -4.72 -10.20
C ASP A 93 10.41 -5.55 -9.44
N CYS A 94 10.75 -5.96 -8.22
CA CYS A 94 9.84 -6.66 -7.31
C CYS A 94 8.57 -5.84 -7.05
N ARG A 95 8.73 -4.54 -6.78
CA ARG A 95 7.59 -3.66 -6.52
C ARG A 95 6.71 -3.47 -7.76
N ILE A 96 7.32 -3.26 -8.93
CA ILE A 96 6.58 -3.15 -10.20
C ILE A 96 5.77 -4.43 -10.44
N PHE A 97 6.38 -5.60 -10.22
CA PHE A 97 5.72 -6.89 -10.40
C PHE A 97 4.51 -7.05 -9.45
N MET A 98 4.72 -6.80 -8.17
CA MET A 98 3.65 -6.90 -7.16
C MET A 98 2.50 -5.94 -7.46
N LEU A 99 2.80 -4.69 -7.79
CA LEU A 99 1.80 -3.68 -8.09
C LEU A 99 1.03 -3.96 -9.38
N LYS A 100 1.66 -4.55 -10.41
CA LYS A 100 0.94 -5.01 -11.61
C LYS A 100 -0.06 -6.13 -11.28
N LYS A 101 0.30 -7.08 -10.43
CA LYS A 101 -0.62 -8.12 -9.96
C LYS A 101 -1.73 -7.53 -9.08
N ALA A 102 -1.38 -6.62 -8.18
CA ALA A 102 -2.34 -5.92 -7.34
C ALA A 102 -3.35 -5.10 -8.17
N LYS A 103 -2.89 -4.43 -9.23
CA LYS A 103 -3.77 -3.70 -10.17
C LYS A 103 -4.85 -4.61 -10.77
N LYS A 104 -4.47 -5.80 -11.23
CA LYS A 104 -5.43 -6.77 -11.78
C LYS A 104 -6.47 -7.17 -10.73
N HIS A 105 -6.02 -7.45 -9.52
CA HIS A 105 -6.94 -7.81 -8.43
C HIS A 105 -7.85 -6.65 -8.00
N ALA A 106 -7.29 -5.43 -7.90
CA ALA A 106 -8.08 -4.23 -7.59
C ALA A 106 -9.21 -3.99 -8.60
N GLN A 107 -8.95 -4.26 -9.89
CA GLN A 107 -9.98 -4.18 -10.94
C GLN A 107 -11.09 -5.22 -10.73
N LEU A 108 -10.74 -6.47 -10.37
CA LEU A 108 -11.70 -7.54 -10.12
C LEU A 108 -12.64 -7.21 -8.95
N ILE A 109 -12.09 -6.67 -7.86
CA ILE A 109 -12.87 -6.31 -6.67
C ILE A 109 -13.50 -4.92 -6.75
N LYS A 110 -13.30 -4.22 -7.87
CA LYS A 110 -13.75 -2.83 -8.10
C LYS A 110 -13.21 -1.84 -7.05
N ALA A 111 -11.98 -2.06 -6.58
CA ALA A 111 -11.33 -1.11 -5.69
C ALA A 111 -10.99 0.18 -6.42
N GLU A 112 -11.24 1.31 -5.78
CA GLU A 112 -11.01 2.64 -6.36
C GLU A 112 -9.53 3.00 -6.36
N PHE A 113 -8.77 2.47 -5.38
CA PHE A 113 -7.34 2.68 -5.27
C PHE A 113 -6.64 1.53 -4.55
N ILE A 114 -5.30 1.52 -4.67
CA ILE A 114 -4.41 0.61 -3.97
C ILE A 114 -3.61 1.43 -2.96
N PHE A 115 -3.37 0.90 -1.76
CA PHE A 115 -2.51 1.54 -0.78
C PHE A 115 -1.47 0.57 -0.22
N THR A 116 -0.37 1.14 0.26
CA THR A 116 0.76 0.41 0.86
C THR A 116 1.19 1.10 2.15
N GLY A 117 1.83 0.35 3.04
CA GLY A 117 2.46 0.88 4.24
C GLY A 117 3.87 1.44 4.01
N GLU A 118 4.21 1.86 2.78
CA GLU A 118 5.54 2.40 2.50
C GLU A 118 5.68 3.83 3.00
N VAL A 119 6.82 4.09 3.62
CA VAL A 119 7.19 5.40 4.13
C VAL A 119 8.35 5.97 3.29
N LEU A 120 8.22 7.22 2.85
CA LEU A 120 9.25 7.90 2.07
C LEU A 120 10.57 7.95 2.85
N GLY A 121 11.67 7.62 2.18
CA GLY A 121 13.01 7.70 2.76
C GLY A 121 13.43 6.52 3.64
N GLN A 122 12.52 5.61 4.01
CA GLN A 122 12.84 4.48 4.88
C GLN A 122 13.76 3.44 4.21
N ARG A 123 13.61 3.23 2.89
CA ARG A 123 14.48 2.35 2.11
C ARG A 123 15.14 3.10 0.96
N PRO A 124 16.48 3.26 0.95
CA PRO A 124 17.19 4.14 0.02
C PRO A 124 16.92 3.83 -1.46
N MET A 125 16.76 2.55 -1.84
CA MET A 125 16.68 2.20 -3.24
C MET A 125 15.27 2.28 -3.84
N SER A 126 14.23 1.99 -3.09
CA SER A 126 12.86 1.87 -3.62
C SER A 126 11.87 2.86 -3.04
N GLN A 127 12.24 3.58 -1.99
CA GLN A 127 11.34 4.48 -1.27
C GLN A 127 11.81 5.95 -1.32
N HIS A 128 12.66 6.33 -2.27
CA HIS A 128 12.87 7.74 -2.63
C HIS A 128 11.89 8.16 -3.73
N ARG A 129 11.58 9.44 -3.82
CA ARG A 129 10.53 9.98 -4.69
C ARG A 129 10.66 9.49 -6.14
N GLY A 130 11.85 9.60 -6.73
CA GLY A 130 12.07 9.16 -8.13
C GLY A 130 11.84 7.67 -8.38
N ALA A 131 12.18 6.80 -7.40
CA ALA A 131 11.91 5.36 -7.53
C ALA A 131 10.41 5.06 -7.44
N LEU A 132 9.70 5.75 -6.56
CA LEU A 132 8.26 5.56 -6.39
C LEU A 132 7.48 6.02 -7.61
N ASP A 133 7.83 7.18 -8.17
CA ASP A 133 7.24 7.70 -9.42
C ASP A 133 7.51 6.75 -10.60
N LEU A 134 8.73 6.18 -10.67
CA LEU A 134 9.08 5.16 -11.65
C LEU A 134 8.22 3.90 -11.49
N ILE A 135 8.13 3.39 -10.28
CA ILE A 135 7.35 2.19 -9.93
C ILE A 135 5.87 2.39 -10.27
N GLU A 136 5.28 3.50 -9.85
CA GLU A 136 3.89 3.85 -10.13
C GLU A 136 3.61 3.91 -11.63
N ARG A 137 4.45 4.64 -12.37
CA ARG A 137 4.37 4.74 -13.83
C ARG A 137 4.49 3.39 -14.52
N LYS A 138 5.47 2.56 -14.13
CA LYS A 138 5.71 1.24 -14.74
C LYS A 138 4.68 0.18 -14.34
N ALA A 139 4.04 0.33 -13.19
CA ALA A 139 2.90 -0.47 -12.80
C ALA A 139 1.58 -0.02 -13.48
N GLY A 140 1.58 1.17 -14.08
CA GLY A 140 0.39 1.76 -14.72
C GLY A 140 -0.68 2.13 -13.68
N LEU A 141 -0.27 2.63 -12.53
CA LEU A 141 -1.13 3.00 -11.39
C LEU A 141 -1.19 4.50 -11.16
N LYS A 142 -0.81 5.31 -12.15
CA LYS A 142 -0.81 6.77 -12.03
C LYS A 142 -2.12 7.24 -11.40
N GLU A 143 -2.04 7.97 -10.29
CA GLU A 143 -3.16 8.49 -9.50
C GLU A 143 -4.03 7.45 -8.75
N ARG A 144 -3.67 6.16 -8.78
CA ARG A 144 -4.40 5.08 -8.09
C ARG A 144 -3.59 4.37 -7.02
N LEU A 145 -2.31 4.71 -6.88
CA LEU A 145 -1.45 4.18 -5.83
C LEU A 145 -1.28 5.22 -4.73
N PHE A 146 -1.59 4.81 -3.50
CA PHE A 146 -1.34 5.60 -2.32
C PHE A 146 -0.30 4.89 -1.46
N ALA A 147 0.92 5.42 -1.43
CA ALA A 147 1.83 5.12 -0.34
C ALA A 147 1.43 5.98 0.87
N LEU A 148 1.68 5.52 2.08
CA LEU A 148 1.45 6.32 3.28
C LEU A 148 2.50 7.44 3.37
N TYR A 149 2.39 8.41 2.47
CA TYR A 149 3.11 9.68 2.66
C TYR A 149 2.28 10.56 3.57
N PRO A 150 2.83 11.06 4.66
CA PRO A 150 2.06 11.88 5.60
C PRO A 150 1.38 13.09 4.95
N VAL A 151 2.01 13.69 3.93
CA VAL A 151 1.54 14.94 3.30
C VAL A 151 0.70 14.70 2.04
N ASP A 152 1.17 13.86 1.11
CA ASP A 152 0.49 13.64 -0.19
C ASP A 152 -0.81 12.84 -0.08
N PHE A 153 -0.91 11.98 0.92
CA PHE A 153 -2.07 11.14 1.13
C PHE A 153 -3.34 11.95 1.41
N CYS A 154 -3.24 12.95 2.27
CA CYS A 154 -4.39 13.82 2.60
C CYS A 154 -4.79 14.70 1.43
N GLN A 155 -3.84 15.22 0.64
CA GLN A 155 -4.13 16.05 -0.52
C GLN A 155 -4.80 15.27 -1.63
N LYS A 156 -4.33 14.06 -1.95
CA LYS A 156 -4.92 13.19 -2.99
C LYS A 156 -6.31 12.67 -2.63
N LEU A 157 -6.56 12.30 -1.36
CA LEU A 157 -7.91 11.95 -0.89
C LEU A 157 -8.86 13.16 -0.89
N ARG A 158 -8.36 14.36 -0.59
CA ARG A 158 -9.12 15.60 -0.61
C ARG A 158 -9.62 15.96 -2.02
N GLN A 159 -8.80 15.73 -3.04
CA GLN A 159 -9.16 15.96 -4.44
C GLN A 159 -10.25 15.01 -4.94
N LYS A 160 -10.26 13.76 -4.47
CA LYS A 160 -11.28 12.76 -4.85
C LYS A 160 -12.62 12.92 -4.12
N ARG A 161 -12.62 13.48 -2.91
CA ARG A 161 -13.83 13.74 -2.12
C ARG A 161 -14.06 15.23 -1.98
N LYS A 162 -14.64 15.87 -2.97
CA LYS A 162 -15.17 17.23 -2.80
C LYS A 162 -16.18 17.24 -1.62
N GLY A 163 -15.73 17.67 -0.45
CA GLY A 163 -16.60 18.19 0.58
C GLY A 163 -16.61 17.53 1.97
N SER A 164 -15.87 16.45 2.29
CA SER A 164 -16.15 15.73 3.55
C SER A 164 -14.99 15.51 4.54
N TRP A 165 -13.78 16.03 4.30
CA TRP A 165 -12.67 15.77 5.21
C TRP A 165 -12.00 17.04 5.71
N THR A 166 -12.02 17.26 7.03
CA THR A 166 -11.30 18.37 7.65
C THR A 166 -9.85 17.93 7.96
N ASN A 167 -8.91 18.82 7.74
CA ASN A 167 -7.48 18.65 8.03
C ASN A 167 -7.20 18.24 9.49
N ARG A 168 -8.12 18.61 10.40
CA ARG A 168 -8.04 18.42 11.85
C ARG A 168 -7.94 16.96 12.29
N SER A 169 -8.71 16.05 11.67
CA SER A 169 -8.73 14.63 12.06
C SER A 169 -7.45 13.88 11.75
N TYR A 170 -6.68 14.33 10.76
CA TYR A 170 -5.43 13.68 10.37
C TYR A 170 -4.27 14.01 11.32
N TRP A 171 -4.11 15.27 11.68
CA TRP A 171 -3.04 15.73 12.57
C TRP A 171 -3.23 15.21 13.99
N THR A 172 -4.47 15.07 14.45
CA THR A 172 -4.78 14.46 15.75
C THR A 172 -4.37 12.99 15.83
N LEU A 173 -4.47 12.25 14.72
CA LEU A 173 -4.08 10.83 14.67
C LEU A 173 -2.57 10.60 14.63
N LEU A 174 -1.81 11.56 14.08
CA LEU A 174 -0.34 11.49 14.04
C LEU A 174 0.33 12.12 15.27
N GLY A 175 -0.43 12.66 16.22
CA GLY A 175 0.12 13.37 17.39
C GLY A 175 0.86 14.68 17.06
N ALA A 176 0.82 15.12 15.78
CA ALA A 176 1.43 16.37 15.36
C ALA A 176 0.50 17.55 15.61
N ARG A 177 0.98 18.56 16.32
CA ARG A 177 0.24 19.81 16.52
C ARG A 177 0.30 20.65 15.23
N GLU A 178 -0.80 21.32 14.93
CA GLU A 178 -1.03 22.14 13.72
C GLU A 178 -0.01 23.28 13.52
N LYS A 179 0.89 23.49 14.46
CA LYS A 179 1.83 24.63 14.49
C LYS A 179 3.16 24.40 13.76
N ASP A 180 3.50 23.18 13.36
CA ASP A 180 4.84 22.86 12.85
C ASP A 180 4.98 22.95 11.31
N ASN A 181 3.99 23.48 10.59
CA ASN A 181 4.00 23.55 9.11
C ASN A 181 3.78 24.94 8.53
N LEU A 182 4.10 26.01 9.26
CA LEU A 182 4.04 27.39 8.78
C LEU A 182 5.42 28.09 8.98
N SER A 183 6.49 27.45 8.52
CA SER A 183 7.78 28.11 8.33
C SER A 183 8.46 27.56 7.08
#